data_8fa7e4f0f9c3744b89f7dc80ea3a0992
#
_entry.id   8fa7e4f0f9c3744b89f7dc80ea3a0992
#
_cell.length_a   1.000
_cell.length_b   1.000
_cell.length_c   1.000
_cell.angle_alpha   90.00
_cell.angle_beta   90.00
_cell.angle_gamma   90.00
#
_symmetry.space_group_name_H-M   'P 1'
#
loop_
_entity.id
_entity.type
_entity.pdbx_description
1 polymer ?
#
loop_
_entity_poly.entity_id
_entity_poly.type
_entity_poly.pdbx_seq_one_letter_code
_entity_poly.pdbx_strand_id
1 'polypeptide(L)'
;MGYFQDMGLLFIYSLIVLLWKEPDRTLIFAILWAVILICGIYFIHRKSTKVLVCTVFALMALVVPEIEMFYPILIYALIKEINWQMGLAISMAGVILLGKYGDMHIEIMAKYVVGCLLAAILERKTYKHDKMDIELRKTVDSGEEKALLLSEKNKALAEKQNSEIYAATLRERN
;
A
#
# COMPACT_ATOMS: atom_id res chain seq x y z
N MET A 1 -8.33 -1.42 -0.17
CA MET A 1 -8.76 -0.65 1.02
C MET A 1 -7.65 -0.44 2.06
N GLY A 2 -6.67 -1.34 2.20
CA GLY A 2 -5.62 -1.24 3.23
C GLY A 2 -4.71 0.00 3.16
N TYR A 3 -4.38 0.47 1.96
CA TYR A 3 -3.41 1.57 1.78
C TYR A 3 -3.81 2.89 2.46
N PHE A 4 -5.06 3.31 2.28
CA PHE A 4 -5.56 4.54 2.92
C PHE A 4 -5.69 4.39 4.43
N GLN A 5 -6.05 3.21 4.91
CA GLN A 5 -6.13 2.91 6.34
C GLN A 5 -4.76 2.95 7.00
N ASP A 6 -3.72 2.39 6.34
CA ASP A 6 -2.36 2.38 6.86
C ASP A 6 -1.78 3.80 6.93
N MET A 7 -2.01 4.63 5.90
CA MET A 7 -1.63 6.05 5.94
C MET A 7 -2.36 6.82 7.04
N GLY A 8 -3.66 6.53 7.23
CA GLY A 8 -4.45 7.11 8.31
C GLY A 8 -3.91 6.76 9.70
N LEU A 9 -3.50 5.50 9.91
CA LEU A 9 -2.87 5.06 11.15
C LEU A 9 -1.54 5.77 11.42
N LEU A 10 -0.69 5.90 10.40
CA LEU A 10 0.58 6.62 10.52
C LEU A 10 0.36 8.12 10.79
N PHE A 11 -0.67 8.71 10.18
CA PHE A 11 -1.06 10.09 10.44
C PHE A 11 -1.52 10.29 11.89
N ILE A 12 -2.38 9.41 12.40
CA ILE A 12 -2.83 9.45 13.80
C ILE A 12 -1.64 9.27 14.75
N TYR A 13 -0.73 8.35 14.45
CA TYR A 13 0.50 8.17 15.23
C TYR A 13 1.32 9.47 15.29
N SER A 14 1.56 10.07 14.13
CA SER A 14 2.31 11.34 14.03
C SER A 14 1.61 12.47 14.79
N LEU A 15 0.28 12.56 14.74
CA LEU A 15 -0.50 13.52 15.52
C LEU A 15 -0.35 13.30 17.04
N ILE A 16 -0.41 12.05 17.51
CA ILE A 16 -0.23 11.74 18.94
C ILE A 16 1.15 12.17 19.40
N VAL A 17 2.20 11.91 18.60
CA VAL A 17 3.57 12.34 18.91
C VAL A 17 3.66 13.87 18.98
N LEU A 18 2.95 14.56 18.10
CA LEU A 18 2.93 16.02 18.01
C LEU A 18 2.18 16.69 19.17
N LEU A 19 1.11 16.05 19.69
CA LEU A 19 0.32 16.58 20.83
C LEU A 19 1.12 16.75 22.14
N TRP A 20 2.30 16.13 22.22
CA TRP A 20 3.21 16.30 23.35
C TRP A 20 4.07 17.57 23.24
N LYS A 21 4.00 18.29 22.13
CA LYS A 21 4.68 19.56 21.89
C LYS A 21 3.71 20.71 22.11
N GLU A 22 4.19 21.83 22.61
CA GLU A 22 3.35 23.04 22.74
C GLU A 22 2.79 23.46 21.36
N PRO A 23 1.50 23.85 21.30
CA PRO A 23 0.87 24.23 20.05
C PRO A 23 1.48 25.52 19.50
N ASP A 24 2.19 25.41 18.39
CA ASP A 24 2.76 26.52 17.64
C ASP A 24 2.12 26.62 16.24
N ARG A 25 2.25 27.78 15.60
CA ARG A 25 1.75 28.01 14.22
C ARG A 25 2.40 27.07 13.20
N THR A 26 3.67 26.73 13.41
CA THR A 26 4.43 25.75 12.59
C THR A 26 3.82 24.36 12.62
N LEU A 27 3.22 23.98 13.73
CA LEU A 27 2.54 22.70 13.91
C LEU A 27 1.29 22.59 13.03
N ILE A 28 0.46 23.63 12.97
CA ILE A 28 -0.72 23.68 12.10
C ILE A 28 -0.30 23.54 10.63
N PHE A 29 0.78 24.22 10.25
CA PHE A 29 1.33 24.18 8.91
C PHE A 29 1.84 22.75 8.57
N ALA A 30 2.54 22.09 9.48
CA ALA A 30 3.02 20.72 9.30
C ALA A 30 1.87 19.72 9.11
N ILE A 31 0.79 19.83 9.91
CA ILE A 31 -0.41 19.00 9.77
C ILE A 31 -1.04 19.21 8.40
N LEU A 32 -1.20 20.47 7.97
CA LEU A 32 -1.78 20.78 6.65
C LEU A 32 -0.95 20.17 5.52
N TRP A 33 0.38 20.27 5.58
CA TRP A 33 1.28 19.66 4.61
C TRP A 33 1.19 18.14 4.60
N ALA A 34 1.05 17.49 5.76
CA ALA A 34 0.86 16.04 5.83
C ALA A 34 -0.45 15.60 5.18
N VAL A 35 -1.54 16.36 5.38
CA VAL A 35 -2.82 16.10 4.70
C VAL A 35 -2.68 16.27 3.18
N ILE A 36 -2.00 17.32 2.72
CA ILE A 36 -1.72 17.54 1.29
C ILE A 36 -0.91 16.38 0.70
N LEU A 37 0.10 15.87 1.43
CA LEU A 37 0.88 14.71 1.02
C LEU A 37 -0.02 13.48 0.83
N ILE A 38 -0.83 13.15 1.83
CA ILE A 38 -1.73 11.98 1.79
C ILE A 38 -2.71 12.09 0.62
N CYS A 39 -3.36 13.24 0.47
CA CYS A 39 -4.27 13.51 -0.64
C CYS A 39 -3.55 13.46 -1.98
N GLY A 40 -2.39 14.07 -2.09
CA GLY A 40 -1.57 14.07 -3.31
C GLY A 40 -1.21 12.65 -3.75
N ILE A 41 -0.74 11.82 -2.85
CA ILE A 41 -0.37 10.44 -3.15
C ILE A 41 -1.59 9.61 -3.56
N TYR A 42 -2.74 9.85 -2.93
CA TYR A 42 -3.98 9.12 -3.22
C TYR A 42 -4.57 9.47 -4.59
N PHE A 43 -4.65 10.76 -4.92
CA PHE A 43 -5.28 11.23 -6.16
C PHE A 43 -4.36 11.18 -7.38
N ILE A 44 -3.06 11.23 -7.19
CA ILE A 44 -2.09 11.21 -8.28
C ILE A 44 -1.84 9.77 -8.74
N HIS A 45 -2.12 9.47 -10.00
CA HIS A 45 -1.90 8.13 -10.58
C HIS A 45 -0.50 7.96 -11.21
N ARG A 46 0.15 9.07 -11.61
CA ARG A 46 1.48 9.01 -12.26
C ARG A 46 2.59 8.88 -11.23
N LYS A 47 3.43 7.85 -11.37
CA LYS A 47 4.59 7.62 -10.47
C LYS A 47 5.53 8.83 -10.37
N SER A 48 5.88 9.44 -11.50
CA SER A 48 6.78 10.61 -11.51
C SER A 48 6.24 11.78 -10.70
N THR A 49 4.93 12.04 -10.77
CA THR A 49 4.29 13.13 -10.01
C THR A 49 4.23 12.79 -8.52
N LYS A 50 4.02 11.52 -8.15
CA LYS A 50 4.09 11.07 -6.75
C LYS A 50 5.49 11.29 -6.17
N VAL A 51 6.54 10.91 -6.92
CA VAL A 51 7.93 11.15 -6.52
C VAL A 51 8.18 12.64 -6.29
N LEU A 52 7.72 13.48 -7.20
CA LEU A 52 7.86 14.93 -7.09
C LEU A 52 7.18 15.46 -5.82
N VAL A 53 5.95 15.04 -5.53
CA VAL A 53 5.23 15.43 -4.30
C VAL A 53 5.98 14.98 -3.05
N CYS A 54 6.47 13.75 -3.03
CA CYS A 54 7.28 13.23 -1.92
C CYS A 54 8.59 14.01 -1.75
N THR A 55 9.25 14.38 -2.86
CA THR A 55 10.50 15.17 -2.83
C THR A 55 10.24 16.59 -2.30
N VAL A 56 9.18 17.24 -2.77
CA VAL A 56 8.79 18.57 -2.28
C VAL A 56 8.49 18.51 -0.78
N PHE A 57 7.76 17.49 -0.32
CA PHE A 57 7.48 17.30 1.10
C PHE A 57 8.76 17.11 1.92
N ALA A 58 9.70 16.28 1.45
CA ALA A 58 10.99 16.07 2.10
C ALA A 58 11.83 17.35 2.18
N LEU A 59 11.82 18.19 1.11
CA LEU A 59 12.50 19.49 1.09
C LEU A 59 11.88 20.51 2.03
N MET A 60 10.55 20.48 2.19
CA MET A 60 9.86 21.38 3.13
C MET A 60 10.22 21.08 4.60
N ALA A 61 10.55 19.84 4.93
CA ALA A 61 11.04 19.50 6.26
C ALA A 61 12.39 20.17 6.63
N LEU A 62 13.20 20.58 5.63
CA LEU A 62 14.41 21.37 5.86
C LEU A 62 14.08 22.80 6.36
N VAL A 63 12.88 23.30 6.05
CA VAL A 63 12.44 24.65 6.42
C VAL A 63 11.60 24.62 7.69
N VAL A 64 10.79 23.58 7.84
CA VAL A 64 9.85 23.39 8.96
C VAL A 64 10.15 22.06 9.63
N PRO A 65 10.92 22.04 10.75
CA PRO A 65 11.34 20.80 11.40
C PRO A 65 10.18 19.91 11.85
N GLU A 66 9.02 20.49 12.18
CA GLU A 66 7.83 19.75 12.62
C GLU A 66 7.31 18.77 11.56
N ILE A 67 7.60 19.02 10.27
CA ILE A 67 7.22 18.13 9.14
C ILE A 67 7.92 16.77 9.26
N GLU A 68 9.09 16.71 9.88
CA GLU A 68 9.85 15.45 10.06
C GLU A 68 9.06 14.40 10.85
N MET A 69 8.16 14.82 11.74
CA MET A 69 7.30 13.89 12.49
C MET A 69 6.33 13.12 11.58
N PHE A 70 6.09 13.61 10.37
CA PHE A 70 5.27 12.93 9.36
C PHE A 70 6.08 12.09 8.35
N TYR A 71 7.40 11.99 8.52
CA TYR A 71 8.25 11.14 7.68
C TYR A 71 7.84 9.67 7.65
N PRO A 72 7.30 9.05 8.71
CA PRO A 72 6.78 7.69 8.61
C PRO A 72 5.75 7.50 7.49
N ILE A 73 4.91 8.52 7.21
CA ILE A 73 3.95 8.51 6.10
C ILE A 73 4.69 8.58 4.76
N LEU A 74 5.67 9.46 4.66
CA LEU A 74 6.51 9.62 3.47
C LEU A 74 7.27 8.33 3.15
N ILE A 75 7.88 7.71 4.17
CA ILE A 75 8.62 6.46 4.04
C ILE A 75 7.71 5.33 3.56
N TYR A 76 6.54 5.18 4.16
CA TYR A 76 5.54 4.20 3.76
C TYR A 76 5.13 4.37 2.29
N ALA A 77 4.84 5.61 1.88
CA ALA A 77 4.47 5.92 0.50
C ALA A 77 5.59 5.60 -0.50
N LEU A 78 6.83 5.94 -0.16
CA LEU A 78 7.99 5.69 -1.02
C LEU A 78 8.31 4.20 -1.15
N ILE A 79 8.27 3.44 -0.07
CA ILE A 79 8.50 2.00 -0.10
C ILE A 79 7.47 1.33 -1.01
N LYS A 80 6.20 1.69 -0.87
CA LYS A 80 5.11 1.07 -1.62
C LYS A 80 5.10 1.46 -3.10
N GLU A 81 5.33 2.73 -3.42
CA GLU A 81 5.13 3.26 -4.78
C GLU A 81 6.40 3.22 -5.64
N ILE A 82 7.58 3.28 -5.03
CA ILE A 82 8.84 3.45 -5.76
C ILE A 82 9.78 2.27 -5.54
N ASN A 83 10.41 2.21 -4.38
CA ASN A 83 11.34 1.17 -4.02
C ASN A 83 11.68 1.26 -2.51
N TRP A 84 11.89 0.12 -1.86
CA TRP A 84 12.29 0.03 -0.45
C TRP A 84 13.62 0.75 -0.16
N GLN A 85 14.54 0.78 -1.14
CA GLN A 85 15.84 1.47 -1.02
C GLN A 85 15.68 2.98 -0.85
N MET A 86 14.74 3.59 -1.57
CA MET A 86 14.43 5.03 -1.44
C MET A 86 13.81 5.34 -0.07
N GLY A 87 12.94 4.47 0.43
CA GLY A 87 12.38 4.60 1.78
C GLY A 87 13.46 4.55 2.85
N LEU A 88 14.43 3.63 2.75
CA LEU A 88 15.59 3.54 3.64
C LEU A 88 16.49 4.79 3.55
N ALA A 89 16.82 5.25 2.34
CA ALA A 89 17.66 6.43 2.15
C ALA A 89 17.06 7.67 2.81
N ILE A 90 15.73 7.87 2.67
CA ILE A 90 15.04 9.01 3.27
C ILE A 90 14.90 8.85 4.79
N SER A 91 14.70 7.63 5.31
CA SER A 91 14.68 7.40 6.75
C SER A 91 16.04 7.73 7.39
N MET A 92 17.14 7.35 6.74
CA MET A 92 18.49 7.71 7.18
C MET A 92 18.77 9.21 7.09
N ALA A 93 18.32 9.85 6.01
CA ALA A 93 18.42 11.31 5.87
C ALA A 93 17.63 12.03 6.97
N GLY A 94 16.45 11.55 7.33
CA GLY A 94 15.65 12.08 8.46
C GLY A 94 16.40 11.99 9.78
N VAL A 95 17.01 10.84 10.09
CA VAL A 95 17.84 10.68 11.31
C VAL A 95 18.99 11.67 11.34
N ILE A 96 19.68 11.87 10.22
CA ILE A 96 20.81 12.82 10.11
C ILE A 96 20.33 14.26 10.30
N LEU A 97 19.21 14.63 9.69
CA LEU A 97 18.61 15.96 9.83
C LEU A 97 18.20 16.22 11.28
N LEU A 98 17.50 15.29 11.89
CA LEU A 98 17.14 15.38 13.30
C LEU A 98 18.37 15.55 14.20
N GLY A 99 19.48 14.84 13.93
CA GLY A 99 20.73 14.96 14.69
C GLY A 99 21.45 16.31 14.49
N LYS A 100 21.22 17.00 13.36
CA LYS A 100 21.86 18.28 13.05
C LYS A 100 21.22 19.49 13.77
N TYR A 101 19.95 19.41 14.10
CA TYR A 101 19.24 20.48 14.82
C TYR A 101 19.43 20.46 16.34
N GLY A 102 20.38 19.72 16.84
CA GLY A 102 21.30 19.96 17.97
C GLY A 102 20.79 19.75 19.38
N ASP A 103 19.57 19.97 19.77
CA ASP A 103 19.03 19.75 21.14
C ASP A 103 18.03 18.61 21.22
N MET A 104 18.31 17.54 20.49
CA MET A 104 17.38 16.43 20.40
C MET A 104 17.39 15.57 21.64
N HIS A 105 16.32 15.68 22.38
CA HIS A 105 15.98 14.69 23.38
C HIS A 105 15.90 13.31 22.71
N ILE A 106 16.65 12.34 23.26
CA ILE A 106 16.64 10.91 22.88
C ILE A 106 15.21 10.40 22.67
N GLU A 107 14.26 10.98 23.38
CA GLU A 107 12.84 10.70 23.30
C GLU A 107 12.23 10.97 21.90
N ILE A 108 12.60 12.07 21.24
CA ILE A 108 12.08 12.41 19.90
C ILE A 108 12.67 11.46 18.86
N MET A 109 13.97 11.15 18.96
CA MET A 109 14.60 10.14 18.11
C MET A 109 13.95 8.77 18.28
N ALA A 110 13.67 8.34 19.49
CA ALA A 110 13.01 7.08 19.76
C ALA A 110 11.61 7.02 19.12
N LYS A 111 10.81 8.08 19.26
CA LYS A 111 9.49 8.21 18.62
C LYS A 111 9.58 8.15 17.10
N TYR A 112 10.56 8.82 16.51
CA TYR A 112 10.80 8.78 15.06
C TYR A 112 11.14 7.36 14.59
N VAL A 113 12.07 6.68 15.26
CA VAL A 113 12.47 5.31 14.91
C VAL A 113 11.28 4.34 15.04
N VAL A 114 10.46 4.47 16.08
CA VAL A 114 9.24 3.68 16.25
C VAL A 114 8.27 3.92 15.10
N GLY A 115 8.09 5.17 14.68
CA GLY A 115 7.26 5.50 13.50
C GLY A 115 7.76 4.86 12.21
N CYS A 116 9.07 4.89 11.96
CA CYS A 116 9.68 4.24 10.80
C CYS A 116 9.51 2.72 10.82
N LEU A 117 9.68 2.08 11.99
CA LEU A 117 9.44 0.65 12.16
C LEU A 117 7.97 0.30 11.91
N LEU A 118 7.06 1.11 12.42
CA LEU A 118 5.62 0.94 12.21
C LEU A 118 5.26 1.06 10.72
N ALA A 119 5.83 2.01 10.00
CA ALA A 119 5.67 2.15 8.56
C ALA A 119 6.16 0.90 7.80
N ALA A 120 7.31 0.36 8.17
CA ALA A 120 7.88 -0.85 7.56
C ALA A 120 7.02 -2.11 7.86
N ILE A 121 6.46 -2.24 9.06
CA ILE A 121 5.57 -3.33 9.43
C ILE A 121 4.25 -3.26 8.65
N LEU A 122 3.65 -2.08 8.55
CA LEU A 122 2.41 -1.87 7.80
C LEU A 122 2.61 -2.16 6.32
N GLU A 123 3.72 -1.72 5.73
CA GLU A 123 4.06 -2.04 4.34
C GLU A 123 4.17 -3.55 4.11
N ARG A 124 4.90 -4.28 4.96
CA ARG A 124 5.00 -5.74 4.88
C ARG A 124 3.64 -6.43 4.98
N LYS A 125 2.79 -5.96 5.88
CA LYS A 125 1.43 -6.48 6.04
C LYS A 125 0.61 -6.28 4.77
N THR A 126 0.62 -5.06 4.23
CA THR A 126 -0.13 -4.71 3.02
C THR A 126 0.40 -5.46 1.80
N TYR A 127 1.73 -5.57 1.65
CA TYR A 127 2.34 -6.35 0.57
C TYR A 127 1.94 -7.83 0.61
N LYS A 128 1.94 -8.44 1.81
CA LYS A 128 1.50 -9.83 1.98
C LYS A 128 0.03 -10.02 1.63
N HIS A 129 -0.82 -9.06 2.03
CA HIS A 129 -2.24 -9.09 1.73
C HIS A 129 -2.51 -8.94 0.23
N ASP A 130 -1.88 -7.97 -0.43
CA ASP A 130 -2.00 -7.75 -1.87
C ASP A 130 -1.54 -9.00 -2.67
N LYS A 131 -0.46 -9.65 -2.22
CA LYS A 131 0.02 -10.89 -2.83
C LYS A 131 -0.97 -12.04 -2.67
N MET A 132 -1.54 -12.21 -1.49
CA MET A 132 -2.55 -13.24 -1.23
C MET A 132 -3.82 -13.00 -2.07
N ASP A 133 -4.26 -11.77 -2.22
CA ASP A 133 -5.42 -11.42 -3.05
C ASP A 133 -5.19 -11.76 -4.53
N ILE A 134 -3.98 -11.51 -5.03
CA ILE A 134 -3.60 -11.87 -6.40
C ILE A 134 -3.59 -13.39 -6.60
N GLU A 135 -3.04 -14.14 -5.65
CA GLU A 135 -3.01 -15.61 -5.69
C GLU A 135 -4.43 -16.18 -5.62
N LEU A 136 -5.28 -15.62 -4.76
CA LEU A 136 -6.66 -16.03 -4.62
C LEU A 136 -7.45 -15.82 -5.94
N ARG A 137 -7.31 -14.65 -6.55
CA ARG A 137 -7.93 -14.36 -7.86
C ARG A 137 -7.49 -15.35 -8.93
N LYS A 138 -6.19 -15.61 -9.05
CA LYS A 138 -5.67 -16.61 -10.01
C LYS A 138 -6.26 -18.00 -9.76
N THR A 139 -6.47 -18.39 -8.51
CA THR A 139 -7.05 -19.69 -8.16
C THR A 139 -8.54 -19.74 -8.55
N VAL A 140 -9.28 -18.65 -8.31
CA VAL A 140 -10.69 -18.54 -8.70
C VAL A 140 -10.83 -18.59 -10.22
N ASP A 141 -10.06 -17.77 -10.95
CA ASP A 141 -10.10 -17.72 -12.42
C ASP A 141 -9.78 -19.10 -13.03
N SER A 142 -8.77 -19.81 -12.49
CA SER A 142 -8.43 -21.17 -12.94
C SER A 142 -9.52 -22.20 -12.58
N GLY A 143 -10.26 -21.99 -11.50
CA GLY A 143 -11.41 -22.80 -11.11
C GLY A 143 -12.59 -22.64 -12.06
N GLU A 144 -12.89 -21.40 -12.44
CA GLU A 144 -13.97 -21.10 -13.39
C GLU A 144 -13.66 -21.68 -14.78
N GLU A 145 -12.42 -21.55 -15.27
CA GLU A 145 -11.99 -22.13 -16.53
C GLU A 145 -12.16 -23.66 -16.55
N LYS A 146 -11.74 -24.34 -15.46
CA LYS A 146 -11.93 -25.79 -15.33
C LYS A 146 -13.40 -26.19 -15.30
N ALA A 147 -14.25 -25.40 -14.64
CA ALA A 147 -15.69 -25.66 -14.58
C ALA A 147 -16.35 -25.52 -15.94
N LEU A 148 -15.95 -24.53 -16.74
CA LEU A 148 -16.40 -24.35 -18.13
C LEU A 148 -16.00 -25.55 -19.02
N LEU A 149 -14.74 -25.96 -18.97
CA LEU A 149 -14.23 -27.12 -19.72
C LEU A 149 -14.96 -28.41 -19.35
N LEU A 150 -15.26 -28.63 -18.05
CA LEU A 150 -16.04 -29.78 -17.61
C LEU A 150 -17.49 -29.72 -18.12
N SER A 151 -18.08 -28.54 -18.14
CA SER A 151 -19.45 -28.33 -18.67
C SER A 151 -19.52 -28.65 -20.15
N GLU A 152 -18.54 -28.17 -20.96
CA GLU A 152 -18.46 -28.48 -22.40
C GLU A 152 -18.24 -29.97 -22.65
N LYS A 153 -17.34 -30.60 -21.88
CA LYS A 153 -17.10 -32.04 -21.99
C LYS A 153 -18.35 -32.85 -21.66
N ASN A 154 -19.09 -32.46 -20.65
CA ASN A 154 -20.34 -33.14 -20.28
C ASN A 154 -21.41 -32.96 -21.35
N LYS A 155 -21.52 -31.80 -21.99
CA LYS A 155 -22.42 -31.59 -23.17
C LYS A 155 -22.03 -32.49 -24.32
N ALA A 156 -20.76 -32.54 -24.69
CA ALA A 156 -20.30 -33.40 -25.80
C ALA A 156 -20.53 -34.89 -25.52
N LEU A 157 -20.36 -35.33 -24.26
CA LEU A 157 -20.68 -36.70 -23.85
C LEU A 157 -22.18 -37.00 -23.96
N ALA A 158 -23.04 -36.08 -23.52
CA ALA A 158 -24.50 -36.24 -23.61
C ALA A 158 -24.97 -36.30 -25.06
N GLU A 159 -24.42 -35.46 -25.96
CA GLU A 159 -24.72 -35.50 -27.41
C GLU A 159 -24.30 -36.83 -28.05
N LYS A 160 -23.10 -37.33 -27.68
CA LYS A 160 -22.62 -38.62 -28.14
C LYS A 160 -23.52 -39.77 -27.70
N GLN A 161 -23.91 -39.81 -26.42
CA GLN A 161 -24.81 -40.81 -25.89
C GLN A 161 -26.19 -40.79 -26.59
N ASN A 162 -26.72 -39.57 -26.80
CA ASN A 162 -27.99 -39.42 -27.53
C ASN A 162 -27.87 -39.96 -28.99
N SER A 163 -26.77 -39.66 -29.66
CA SER A 163 -26.54 -40.16 -31.05
C SER A 163 -26.43 -41.69 -31.08
N GLU A 164 -25.76 -42.30 -30.11
CA GLU A 164 -25.65 -43.76 -30.00
C GLU A 164 -27.03 -44.44 -29.69
N ILE A 165 -27.83 -43.82 -28.82
CA ILE A 165 -29.20 -44.29 -28.57
C ILE A 165 -30.08 -44.21 -29.83
N TYR A 166 -30.00 -43.09 -30.59
CA TYR A 166 -30.73 -42.96 -31.86
C TYR A 166 -30.29 -44.01 -32.87
N ALA A 167 -28.98 -44.28 -32.99
CA ALA A 167 -28.45 -45.29 -33.90
C ALA A 167 -28.88 -46.73 -33.51
N ALA A 168 -28.95 -47.03 -32.20
CA ALA A 168 -29.43 -48.33 -31.69
C ALA A 168 -30.92 -48.51 -31.98
N THR A 169 -31.76 -47.52 -31.70
CA THR A 169 -33.21 -47.57 -31.97
C THR A 169 -33.56 -47.72 -33.47
N LEU A 170 -32.74 -47.11 -34.36
CA LEU A 170 -32.92 -47.32 -35.79
C LEU A 170 -32.56 -48.74 -36.23
N ARG A 171 -31.59 -49.41 -35.61
CA ARG A 171 -31.21 -50.79 -35.90
C ARG A 171 -32.24 -51.81 -35.43
N GLU A 172 -32.94 -51.54 -34.39
CA GLU A 172 -34.04 -52.41 -33.90
C GLU A 172 -35.34 -52.31 -34.71
N ARG A 173 -35.50 -51.22 -35.49
CA ARG A 173 -36.69 -51.02 -36.32
C ARG A 173 -36.58 -51.60 -37.74
N ASN A 174 -35.39 -51.97 -38.19
CA ASN A 174 -35.15 -52.62 -39.47
C ASN A 174 -34.96 -54.13 -39.31
#